data_4a68873c25cf0875e8ce34b5d11595cd
#
_entry.id   4a68873c25cf0875e8ce34b5d11595cd
#
_cell.length_a   1.000
_cell.length_b   1.000
_cell.length_c   1.000
_cell.angle_alpha   90.00
_cell.angle_beta   90.00
_cell.angle_gamma   90.00
#
_symmetry.space_group_name_H-M   'P 1'
#
loop_
_entity.id
_entity.type
_entity.pdbx_description
1 polymer ?
#
loop_
_entity_poly.entity_id
_entity_poly.type
_entity_poly.pdbx_seq_one_letter_code
_entity_poly.pdbx_strand_id
1 'polypeptide(L)'
;MHDSNKYLERYEKAKAHRQNFVDLFEECYEYALPQRESFYYETAGQRRDDKIFDETAVVGVQEFASRLQSGLVPNFARWADLTAGSEIPVSERDFVDNDLDEITEYVFEILQNSNFSQEVHEAFMDLAVGTGVLCVDEGDAINPIKFSAIPLPHVVLDTGPDDKIDHVFRERKGIRNSEITILYPDAKLDNQVQQRVKQDPEGKCSVLEVVCKDYTKRNEEAYLYYVIDLSTKTYLVERNFKGVGSNPYVCFRWSKCAGEVYGRGPLINALSAIKTTNLTIQLILENAQMAISGIYQMDDDGIINPDTINLVPGTIIPKSPQSGGLQPIQSAGRFDVADIVLSDMRLNIKRALYNDMLGNPDRTPASATEVAERMADLSRRIGSAFGRLQAELVQPVLQRVIYILKKQGRIEMPTVNGREVKIRSVSPLAQAQSNQDITSVSRFLELVNAYFGPDTTNILINSEETAIHLAKKFGVPDGLIRDREERREIVAMMQQMQQMQQQEQLAGPPIAAE
;
A
#
# COMPACT_ATOMS: atom_id res chain seq x y z
N MET A 1 -0.28 -36.62 14.79
CA MET A 1 -1.38 -35.99 14.03
C MET A 1 -1.77 -34.74 14.78
N HIS A 2 -1.51 -33.57 14.25
CA HIS A 2 -2.05 -32.34 14.80
C HIS A 2 -3.57 -32.36 14.58
N ASP A 3 -4.31 -32.00 15.61
CA ASP A 3 -5.77 -31.99 15.55
C ASP A 3 -6.25 -30.84 14.64
N SER A 4 -6.81 -31.15 13.47
CA SER A 4 -7.36 -30.16 12.52
C SER A 4 -8.46 -29.33 13.18
N ASN A 5 -9.16 -29.90 14.16
CA ASN A 5 -10.21 -29.21 14.90
C ASN A 5 -9.66 -27.99 15.66
N LYS A 6 -8.43 -28.05 16.20
CA LYS A 6 -7.80 -26.93 16.91
C LYS A 6 -7.67 -25.67 16.04
N TYR A 7 -7.25 -25.83 14.79
CA TYR A 7 -7.09 -24.68 13.87
C TYR A 7 -8.43 -24.21 13.32
N LEU A 8 -9.38 -25.12 13.12
CA LEU A 8 -10.74 -24.76 12.74
C LEU A 8 -11.45 -24.00 13.88
N GLU A 9 -11.34 -24.44 15.12
CA GLU A 9 -11.87 -23.70 16.27
C GLU A 9 -11.25 -22.30 16.41
N ARG A 10 -9.95 -22.19 16.18
CA ARG A 10 -9.26 -20.89 16.19
C ARG A 10 -9.74 -19.99 15.06
N TYR A 11 -9.91 -20.54 13.86
CA TYR A 11 -10.47 -19.83 12.72
C TYR A 11 -11.89 -19.31 13.03
N GLU A 12 -12.76 -20.15 13.58
CA GLU A 12 -14.13 -19.73 13.92
C GLU A 12 -14.15 -18.63 14.98
N LYS A 13 -13.28 -18.68 15.99
CA LYS A 13 -13.13 -17.61 16.99
C LYS A 13 -12.65 -16.31 16.35
N ALA A 14 -11.63 -16.37 15.50
CA ALA A 14 -11.13 -15.20 14.80
C ALA A 14 -12.18 -14.63 13.84
N LYS A 15 -12.96 -15.48 13.16
CA LYS A 15 -14.07 -15.10 12.29
C LYS A 15 -15.19 -14.40 13.08
N ALA A 16 -15.54 -14.93 14.24
CA ALA A 16 -16.51 -14.29 15.14
C ALA A 16 -16.03 -12.91 15.62
N HIS A 17 -14.74 -12.78 15.93
CA HIS A 17 -14.16 -11.48 16.28
C HIS A 17 -14.18 -10.49 15.11
N ARG A 18 -13.91 -10.96 13.87
CA ARG A 18 -14.00 -10.14 12.66
C ARG A 18 -15.43 -9.61 12.42
N GLN A 19 -16.46 -10.34 12.87
CA GLN A 19 -17.86 -9.93 12.66
C GLN A 19 -18.15 -8.52 13.16
N ASN A 20 -17.45 -8.05 14.18
CA ASN A 20 -17.58 -6.68 14.71
C ASN A 20 -17.18 -5.59 13.70
N PHE A 21 -16.39 -5.95 12.69
CA PHE A 21 -15.89 -5.04 11.65
C PHE A 21 -16.59 -5.21 10.30
N VAL A 22 -17.29 -6.33 10.10
CA VAL A 22 -17.84 -6.72 8.79
C VAL A 22 -18.82 -5.69 8.26
N ASP A 23 -19.74 -5.21 9.10
CA ASP A 23 -20.74 -4.22 8.69
C ASP A 23 -20.08 -2.92 8.21
N LEU A 24 -19.04 -2.47 8.95
CA LEU A 24 -18.29 -1.27 8.61
C LEU A 24 -17.49 -1.42 7.31
N PHE A 25 -16.88 -2.59 7.10
CA PHE A 25 -16.12 -2.88 5.90
C PHE A 25 -17.04 -3.03 4.68
N GLU A 26 -18.19 -3.68 4.86
CA GLU A 26 -19.21 -3.83 3.80
C GLU A 26 -19.73 -2.47 3.36
N GLU A 27 -20.05 -1.57 4.29
CA GLU A 27 -20.46 -0.20 3.95
C GLU A 27 -19.36 0.54 3.17
N CYS A 28 -18.10 0.39 3.56
CA CYS A 28 -16.98 0.99 2.81
C CYS A 28 -16.90 0.42 1.39
N TYR A 29 -17.09 -0.87 1.22
CA TYR A 29 -17.07 -1.51 -0.09
C TYR A 29 -18.27 -1.05 -0.94
N GLU A 30 -19.45 -0.99 -0.36
CA GLU A 30 -20.67 -0.60 -1.05
C GLU A 30 -20.60 0.82 -1.63
N TYR A 31 -20.03 1.78 -0.87
CA TYR A 31 -20.00 3.18 -1.28
C TYR A 31 -18.73 3.62 -2.01
N ALA A 32 -17.62 2.90 -1.88
CA ALA A 32 -16.34 3.34 -2.44
C ALA A 32 -15.58 2.29 -3.26
N LEU A 33 -15.89 1.01 -3.09
CA LEU A 33 -15.24 -0.11 -3.78
C LEU A 33 -16.29 -1.11 -4.31
N PRO A 34 -17.24 -0.68 -5.16
CA PRO A 34 -18.35 -1.52 -5.60
C PRO A 34 -17.90 -2.76 -6.39
N GLN A 35 -16.70 -2.76 -6.95
CA GLN A 35 -16.10 -3.89 -7.66
C GLN A 35 -15.64 -5.02 -6.72
N ARG A 36 -15.53 -4.76 -5.39
CA ARG A 36 -15.14 -5.78 -4.41
C ARG A 36 -16.31 -6.71 -4.09
N GLU A 37 -15.96 -7.96 -3.76
CA GLU A 37 -16.93 -8.95 -3.32
C GLU A 37 -17.50 -8.60 -1.94
N SER A 38 -18.77 -8.90 -1.71
CA SER A 38 -19.43 -8.70 -0.42
C SER A 38 -18.90 -9.65 0.64
N PHE A 39 -18.93 -9.21 1.91
CA PHE A 39 -18.64 -10.07 3.06
C PHE A 39 -19.75 -11.08 3.36
N TYR A 40 -20.97 -10.83 2.87
CA TYR A 40 -22.15 -11.63 3.21
C TYR A 40 -22.49 -12.68 2.16
N TYR A 41 -22.22 -12.39 0.87
CA TYR A 41 -22.61 -13.26 -0.23
C TYR A 41 -21.65 -13.09 -1.42
N GLU A 42 -21.59 -14.11 -2.25
CA GLU A 42 -20.76 -14.09 -3.45
C GLU A 42 -21.37 -13.12 -4.47
N THR A 43 -20.65 -12.08 -4.82
CA THR A 43 -21.08 -11.01 -5.75
C THR A 43 -20.14 -10.85 -6.93
N ALA A 44 -19.19 -11.76 -7.12
CA ALA A 44 -18.21 -11.67 -8.20
C ALA A 44 -18.89 -11.44 -9.56
N GLY A 45 -18.57 -10.30 -10.21
CA GLY A 45 -19.17 -9.90 -11.47
C GLY A 45 -20.59 -9.32 -11.40
N GLN A 46 -21.17 -9.17 -10.22
CA GLN A 46 -22.47 -8.49 -10.06
C GLN A 46 -22.28 -6.97 -10.01
N ARG A 47 -23.27 -6.27 -10.55
CA ARG A 47 -23.34 -4.82 -10.46
C ARG A 47 -23.76 -4.40 -9.05
N ARG A 48 -22.98 -3.52 -8.41
CA ARG A 48 -23.18 -3.02 -7.03
C ARG A 48 -23.17 -1.49 -6.95
N ASP A 49 -23.32 -0.81 -8.08
CA ASP A 49 -23.28 0.65 -8.18
C ASP A 49 -24.66 1.33 -8.08
N ASP A 50 -25.72 0.55 -7.92
CA ASP A 50 -27.10 1.07 -7.87
C ASP A 50 -27.36 2.09 -6.75
N LYS A 51 -26.54 2.05 -5.69
CA LYS A 51 -26.63 2.97 -4.56
C LYS A 51 -25.65 4.14 -4.64
N ILE A 52 -24.82 4.22 -5.67
CA ILE A 52 -23.79 5.25 -5.82
C ILE A 52 -24.33 6.36 -6.70
N PHE A 53 -24.61 7.52 -6.08
CA PHE A 53 -25.01 8.74 -6.74
C PHE A 53 -23.87 9.78 -6.81
N ASP A 54 -22.81 9.59 -6.00
CA ASP A 54 -21.60 10.41 -6.02
C ASP A 54 -20.35 9.54 -6.15
N GLU A 55 -19.57 9.76 -7.20
CA GLU A 55 -18.36 8.98 -7.51
C GLU A 55 -17.10 9.48 -6.78
N THR A 56 -17.19 10.56 -5.99
CA THR A 56 -16.03 11.18 -5.33
C THR A 56 -15.25 10.19 -4.47
N ALA A 57 -15.93 9.27 -3.78
CA ALA A 57 -15.28 8.27 -2.95
C ALA A 57 -14.62 7.17 -3.80
N VAL A 58 -15.27 6.70 -4.87
CA VAL A 58 -14.76 5.65 -5.76
C VAL A 58 -13.47 6.10 -6.44
N VAL A 59 -13.49 7.28 -7.05
CA VAL A 59 -12.30 7.89 -7.66
C VAL A 59 -11.25 8.19 -6.60
N GLY A 60 -11.69 8.70 -5.44
CA GLY A 60 -10.81 9.06 -4.33
C GLY A 60 -9.98 7.89 -3.80
N VAL A 61 -10.53 6.68 -3.73
CA VAL A 61 -9.79 5.48 -3.30
C VAL A 61 -8.75 5.05 -4.33
N GLN A 62 -9.08 5.12 -5.62
CA GLN A 62 -8.12 4.81 -6.69
C GLN A 62 -6.95 5.80 -6.71
N GLU A 63 -7.23 7.08 -6.55
CA GLU A 63 -6.21 8.11 -6.42
C GLU A 63 -5.33 7.90 -5.18
N PHE A 64 -5.93 7.57 -4.02
CA PHE A 64 -5.21 7.24 -2.80
C PHE A 64 -4.23 6.08 -3.01
N ALA A 65 -4.69 4.97 -3.61
CA ALA A 65 -3.85 3.81 -3.91
C ALA A 65 -2.69 4.18 -4.86
N SER A 66 -2.97 4.92 -5.93
CA SER A 66 -1.97 5.36 -6.92
C SER A 66 -0.91 6.27 -6.30
N ARG A 67 -1.31 7.19 -5.44
CA ARG A 67 -0.39 8.11 -4.73
C ARG A 67 0.46 7.39 -3.71
N LEU A 68 -0.14 6.48 -2.95
CA LEU A 68 0.59 5.69 -1.98
C LEU A 68 1.62 4.80 -2.68
N GLN A 69 1.26 4.20 -3.81
CA GLN A 69 2.17 3.40 -4.62
C GLN A 69 3.34 4.24 -5.14
N SER A 70 3.05 5.38 -5.76
CA SER A 70 4.09 6.27 -6.29
C SER A 70 5.02 6.84 -5.21
N GLY A 71 4.52 7.02 -3.99
CA GLY A 71 5.30 7.55 -2.86
C GLY A 71 6.09 6.49 -2.10
N LEU A 72 5.55 5.27 -1.94
CA LEU A 72 6.13 4.23 -1.09
C LEU A 72 6.90 3.17 -1.89
N VAL A 73 6.32 2.68 -2.98
CA VAL A 73 6.84 1.58 -3.80
C VAL A 73 6.69 1.87 -5.30
N PRO A 74 7.36 2.92 -5.82
CA PRO A 74 7.26 3.30 -7.23
C PRO A 74 7.76 2.17 -8.15
N ASN A 75 7.09 1.99 -9.30
CA ASN A 75 7.30 0.85 -10.20
C ASN A 75 8.70 0.79 -10.81
N PHE A 76 9.29 1.94 -11.16
CA PHE A 76 10.52 2.02 -11.94
C PHE A 76 11.69 2.60 -11.14
N ALA A 77 11.55 2.69 -9.83
CA ALA A 77 12.61 3.20 -8.97
C ALA A 77 12.92 2.20 -7.85
N ARG A 78 14.15 2.21 -7.41
CA ARG A 78 14.59 1.51 -6.21
C ARG A 78 14.02 2.24 -4.99
N TRP A 79 13.26 1.56 -4.16
CA TRP A 79 12.59 2.14 -3.00
C TRP A 79 13.09 1.59 -1.66
N ALA A 80 14.02 0.65 -1.70
CA ALA A 80 14.72 0.15 -0.53
C ALA A 80 16.13 -0.34 -0.89
N ASP A 81 17.04 -0.28 0.08
CA ASP A 81 18.39 -0.77 0.00
C ASP A 81 18.65 -1.82 1.09
N LEU A 82 19.45 -2.81 0.74
CA LEU A 82 20.04 -3.73 1.71
C LEU A 82 21.38 -3.13 2.17
N THR A 83 21.58 -2.99 3.45
CA THR A 83 22.81 -2.44 4.01
C THR A 83 23.33 -3.31 5.15
N ALA A 84 24.65 -3.31 5.34
CA ALA A 84 25.28 -3.99 6.44
C ALA A 84 24.76 -3.48 7.79
N GLY A 85 24.48 -4.39 8.72
CA GLY A 85 24.04 -4.05 10.06
C GLY A 85 25.08 -3.23 10.83
N SER A 86 24.63 -2.41 11.80
CA SER A 86 25.52 -1.60 12.64
C SER A 86 26.51 -2.40 13.48
N GLU A 87 26.33 -3.72 13.57
CA GLU A 87 27.18 -4.64 14.32
C GLU A 87 28.38 -5.14 13.52
N ILE A 88 28.41 -4.91 12.20
CA ILE A 88 29.54 -5.27 11.34
C ILE A 88 30.65 -4.22 11.51
N PRO A 89 31.91 -4.66 11.69
CA PRO A 89 33.07 -3.74 11.79
C PRO A 89 33.13 -2.82 10.57
N VAL A 90 33.51 -1.56 10.80
CA VAL A 90 33.59 -0.54 9.74
C VAL A 90 34.52 -0.94 8.59
N SER A 91 35.58 -1.71 8.88
CA SER A 91 36.54 -2.20 7.89
C SER A 91 35.97 -3.24 6.90
N GLU A 92 34.95 -3.97 7.30
CA GLU A 92 34.34 -5.02 6.48
C GLU A 92 33.02 -4.54 5.85
N ARG A 93 32.53 -3.39 6.29
CA ARG A 93 31.22 -2.87 5.93
C ARG A 93 31.14 -2.46 4.46
N ASP A 94 32.16 -1.79 3.95
CA ASP A 94 32.20 -1.30 2.56
C ASP A 94 32.17 -2.48 1.56
N PHE A 95 32.88 -3.57 1.86
CA PHE A 95 32.88 -4.77 1.03
C PHE A 95 31.50 -5.47 1.02
N VAL A 96 30.90 -5.60 2.20
CA VAL A 96 29.55 -6.22 2.34
C VAL A 96 28.47 -5.34 1.73
N ASP A 97 28.56 -4.02 1.84
CA ASP A 97 27.60 -3.08 1.25
C ASP A 97 27.62 -3.17 -0.28
N ASN A 98 28.80 -3.35 -0.93
CA ASN A 98 28.88 -3.56 -2.38
C ASN A 98 28.20 -4.86 -2.84
N ASP A 99 28.43 -5.98 -2.16
CA ASP A 99 27.75 -7.24 -2.47
C ASP A 99 26.23 -7.13 -2.26
N LEU A 100 25.80 -6.42 -1.22
CA LEU A 100 24.39 -6.19 -0.94
C LEU A 100 23.72 -5.26 -1.96
N ASP A 101 24.49 -4.34 -2.54
CA ASP A 101 23.99 -3.44 -3.59
C ASP A 101 23.68 -4.23 -4.88
N GLU A 102 24.58 -5.13 -5.31
CA GLU A 102 24.34 -6.02 -6.46
C GLU A 102 23.11 -6.93 -6.23
N ILE A 103 22.98 -7.50 -5.02
CA ILE A 103 21.81 -8.29 -4.66
C ILE A 103 20.53 -7.44 -4.70
N THR A 104 20.61 -6.20 -4.23
CA THR A 104 19.47 -5.28 -4.24
C THR A 104 19.04 -4.97 -5.67
N GLU A 105 19.97 -4.67 -6.58
CA GLU A 105 19.66 -4.44 -7.99
C GLU A 105 18.95 -5.65 -8.61
N TYR A 106 19.48 -6.85 -8.38
CA TYR A 106 18.88 -8.08 -8.88
C TYR A 106 17.46 -8.33 -8.31
N VAL A 107 17.25 -8.08 -7.01
CA VAL A 107 15.93 -8.18 -6.38
C VAL A 107 14.94 -7.20 -7.02
N PHE A 108 15.37 -5.95 -7.28
CA PHE A 108 14.51 -4.95 -7.91
C PHE A 108 14.22 -5.24 -9.38
N GLU A 109 15.18 -5.80 -10.13
CA GLU A 109 14.93 -6.28 -11.49
C GLU A 109 13.83 -7.35 -11.51
N ILE A 110 13.87 -8.31 -10.60
CA ILE A 110 12.82 -9.34 -10.48
C ILE A 110 11.48 -8.72 -10.08
N LEU A 111 11.45 -7.78 -9.12
CA LEU A 111 10.24 -7.11 -8.70
C LEU A 111 9.59 -6.32 -9.83
N GLN A 112 10.38 -5.58 -10.62
CA GLN A 112 9.90 -4.79 -11.75
C GLN A 112 9.32 -5.67 -12.88
N ASN A 113 9.91 -6.84 -13.10
CA ASN A 113 9.44 -7.81 -14.11
C ASN A 113 8.27 -8.68 -13.61
N SER A 114 7.93 -8.62 -12.33
CA SER A 114 6.82 -9.38 -11.72
C SER A 114 5.50 -8.60 -11.79
N ASN A 115 4.42 -9.24 -11.32
CA ASN A 115 3.11 -8.63 -11.15
C ASN A 115 2.97 -7.80 -9.84
N PHE A 116 4.08 -7.49 -9.15
CA PHE A 116 4.07 -6.79 -7.85
C PHE A 116 3.31 -5.46 -7.91
N SER A 117 3.58 -4.64 -8.92
CA SER A 117 2.98 -3.32 -9.07
C SER A 117 1.45 -3.35 -9.14
N GLN A 118 0.90 -4.32 -9.85
CA GLN A 118 -0.55 -4.49 -10.02
C GLN A 118 -1.19 -4.95 -8.71
N GLU A 119 -0.61 -5.98 -8.10
CA GLU A 119 -1.17 -6.58 -6.88
C GLU A 119 -1.04 -5.66 -5.66
N VAL A 120 0.04 -4.90 -5.55
CA VAL A 120 0.19 -3.93 -4.45
C VAL A 120 -0.81 -2.78 -4.55
N HIS A 121 -1.12 -2.34 -5.80
CA HIS A 121 -2.16 -1.33 -6.03
C HIS A 121 -3.52 -1.82 -5.54
N GLU A 122 -3.90 -3.05 -5.90
CA GLU A 122 -5.11 -3.70 -5.42
C GLU A 122 -5.16 -3.79 -3.88
N ALA A 123 -4.04 -4.18 -3.27
CA ALA A 123 -3.95 -4.26 -1.81
C ALA A 123 -4.03 -2.86 -1.14
N PHE A 124 -3.58 -1.79 -1.82
CA PHE A 124 -3.72 -0.41 -1.32
C PHE A 124 -5.15 0.11 -1.39
N MET A 125 -5.97 -0.37 -2.31
CA MET A 125 -7.41 -0.05 -2.29
C MET A 125 -8.09 -0.62 -1.03
N ASP A 126 -7.75 -1.85 -0.63
CA ASP A 126 -8.24 -2.43 0.63
C ASP A 126 -7.63 -1.73 1.86
N LEU A 127 -6.38 -1.24 1.75
CA LEU A 127 -5.75 -0.43 2.80
C LEU A 127 -6.49 0.89 3.05
N ALA A 128 -7.17 1.46 2.05
CA ALA A 128 -8.02 2.63 2.26
C ALA A 128 -9.16 2.35 3.25
N VAL A 129 -9.65 1.09 3.31
CA VAL A 129 -10.58 0.62 4.34
C VAL A 129 -9.84 0.41 5.67
N GLY A 130 -8.62 -0.14 5.64
CA GLY A 130 -7.79 -0.23 6.84
C GLY A 130 -6.70 -1.28 6.84
N THR A 131 -6.89 -2.39 6.14
CA THR A 131 -5.94 -3.51 6.13
C THR A 131 -5.78 -4.03 4.72
N GLY A 132 -4.53 -4.12 4.26
CA GLY A 132 -4.16 -4.79 3.02
C GLY A 132 -3.51 -6.14 3.31
N VAL A 133 -3.74 -7.11 2.45
CA VAL A 133 -3.13 -8.45 2.53
C VAL A 133 -2.56 -8.84 1.19
N LEU A 134 -1.29 -9.18 1.18
CA LEU A 134 -0.56 -9.62 0.00
C LEU A 134 -0.02 -11.02 0.25
N CYS A 135 -0.27 -11.96 -0.66
CA CYS A 135 0.36 -13.26 -0.67
C CYS A 135 1.55 -13.24 -1.63
N VAL A 136 2.69 -13.73 -1.18
CA VAL A 136 3.95 -13.76 -1.96
C VAL A 136 4.41 -15.21 -2.05
N ASP A 137 4.16 -15.83 -3.19
CA ASP A 137 4.44 -17.24 -3.46
C ASP A 137 5.59 -17.43 -4.45
N GLU A 138 6.13 -18.64 -4.47
CA GLU A 138 7.09 -19.06 -5.48
C GLU A 138 6.38 -19.10 -6.84
N GLY A 139 6.99 -18.49 -7.85
CA GLY A 139 6.50 -18.49 -9.22
C GLY A 139 7.21 -19.53 -10.09
N ASP A 140 7.24 -19.26 -11.38
CA ASP A 140 7.84 -20.12 -12.39
C ASP A 140 9.34 -19.83 -12.62
N ALA A 141 9.97 -20.60 -13.50
CA ALA A 141 11.38 -20.41 -13.84
C ALA A 141 11.68 -19.02 -14.47
N ILE A 142 10.72 -18.44 -15.18
CA ILE A 142 10.83 -17.12 -15.81
C ILE A 142 10.51 -16.02 -14.81
N ASN A 143 9.38 -16.18 -14.10
CA ASN A 143 8.95 -15.25 -13.06
C ASN A 143 9.06 -15.96 -11.70
N PRO A 144 10.18 -15.83 -11.00
CA PRO A 144 10.46 -16.62 -9.79
C PRO A 144 9.54 -16.30 -8.62
N ILE A 145 8.82 -15.19 -8.67
CA ILE A 145 7.97 -14.70 -7.60
C ILE A 145 6.60 -14.31 -8.17
N LYS A 146 5.55 -14.71 -7.48
CA LYS A 146 4.16 -14.37 -7.80
C LYS A 146 3.52 -13.67 -6.62
N PHE A 147 2.94 -12.52 -6.88
CA PHE A 147 2.15 -11.76 -5.90
C PHE A 147 0.66 -11.98 -6.14
N SER A 148 -0.13 -11.89 -5.08
CA SER A 148 -1.60 -11.93 -5.15
C SER A 148 -2.17 -11.07 -4.02
N ALA A 149 -2.92 -10.05 -4.36
CA ALA A 149 -3.72 -9.30 -3.40
C ALA A 149 -4.90 -10.17 -2.93
N ILE A 150 -5.10 -10.23 -1.62
CA ILE A 150 -6.18 -11.04 -1.05
C ILE A 150 -7.24 -10.09 -0.49
N PRO A 151 -8.45 -10.06 -1.09
CA PRO A 151 -9.54 -9.24 -0.57
C PRO A 151 -9.92 -9.61 0.86
N LEU A 152 -10.27 -8.61 1.66
CA LEU A 152 -10.61 -8.80 3.08
C LEU A 152 -11.74 -9.84 3.35
N PRO A 153 -12.76 -10.03 2.49
CA PRO A 153 -13.76 -11.07 2.70
C PRO A 153 -13.18 -12.49 2.79
N HIS A 154 -12.08 -12.74 2.07
CA HIS A 154 -11.46 -14.07 1.96
C HIS A 154 -10.41 -14.35 3.03
N VAL A 155 -10.08 -13.37 3.89
CA VAL A 155 -9.02 -13.51 4.89
C VAL A 155 -9.52 -13.20 6.29
N VAL A 156 -9.15 -14.01 7.25
CA VAL A 156 -9.37 -13.78 8.68
C VAL A 156 -8.02 -13.69 9.34
N LEU A 157 -7.81 -12.63 10.11
CA LEU A 157 -6.56 -12.32 10.78
C LEU A 157 -6.72 -12.49 12.30
N ASP A 158 -5.64 -12.93 12.94
CA ASP A 158 -5.57 -12.98 14.40
C ASP A 158 -4.18 -12.55 14.87
N THR A 159 -4.12 -11.91 16.02
CA THR A 159 -2.88 -11.38 16.59
C THR A 159 -2.24 -12.35 17.57
N GLY A 160 -0.91 -12.28 17.61
CA GLY A 160 -0.12 -12.94 18.63
C GLY A 160 0.01 -12.13 19.92
N PRO A 161 0.83 -12.61 20.89
CA PRO A 161 1.06 -11.94 22.17
C PRO A 161 1.63 -10.52 22.05
N ASP A 162 2.35 -10.22 20.96
CA ASP A 162 2.99 -8.92 20.70
C ASP A 162 2.10 -7.99 19.85
N ASP A 163 0.80 -8.28 19.74
CA ASP A 163 -0.14 -7.54 18.88
C ASP A 163 0.25 -7.48 17.40
N LYS A 164 1.17 -8.34 16.96
CA LYS A 164 1.49 -8.53 15.54
C LYS A 164 0.50 -9.51 14.93
N ILE A 165 0.24 -9.37 13.63
CA ILE A 165 -0.57 -10.33 12.88
C ILE A 165 0.30 -11.58 12.65
N ASP A 166 0.15 -12.56 13.52
CA ASP A 166 0.94 -13.79 13.51
C ASP A 166 0.16 -15.01 13.00
N HIS A 167 -1.14 -14.84 12.78
CA HIS A 167 -2.02 -15.90 12.28
C HIS A 167 -2.90 -15.37 11.15
N VAL A 168 -2.85 -16.07 10.02
CA VAL A 168 -3.60 -15.73 8.82
C VAL A 168 -4.39 -16.96 8.39
N PHE A 169 -5.67 -16.78 8.17
CA PHE A 169 -6.59 -17.78 7.67
C PHE A 169 -7.18 -17.29 6.37
N ARG A 170 -6.91 -17.97 5.26
CA ARG A 170 -7.45 -17.65 3.95
C ARG A 170 -8.45 -18.72 3.51
N GLU A 171 -9.68 -18.33 3.32
CA GLU A 171 -10.71 -19.19 2.75
C GLU A 171 -10.70 -19.06 1.23
N ARG A 172 -10.38 -20.14 0.52
CA ARG A 172 -10.51 -20.23 -0.93
C ARG A 172 -11.79 -20.99 -1.27
N LYS A 173 -12.76 -20.28 -1.80
CA LYS A 173 -14.06 -20.83 -2.21
C LYS A 173 -14.06 -21.16 -3.70
N GLY A 174 -14.91 -22.10 -4.10
CA GLY A 174 -15.19 -22.39 -5.49
C GLY A 174 -14.07 -23.02 -6.29
N ILE A 175 -13.06 -23.64 -5.64
CA ILE A 175 -12.01 -24.39 -6.31
C ILE A 175 -12.62 -25.67 -6.89
N ARG A 176 -12.32 -25.98 -8.15
CA ARG A 176 -12.73 -27.25 -8.74
C ARG A 176 -11.98 -28.40 -8.07
N ASN A 177 -12.65 -29.51 -7.85
CA ASN A 177 -12.05 -30.68 -7.23
C ASN A 177 -10.80 -31.16 -7.99
N SER A 178 -10.80 -31.08 -9.34
CA SER A 178 -9.65 -31.41 -10.19
C SER A 178 -8.45 -30.46 -10.01
N GLU A 179 -8.67 -29.23 -9.58
CA GLU A 179 -7.62 -28.22 -9.42
C GLU A 179 -6.88 -28.33 -8.08
N ILE A 180 -7.39 -29.10 -7.12
CA ILE A 180 -6.75 -29.25 -5.79
C ILE A 180 -5.30 -29.72 -5.92
N THR A 181 -5.04 -30.72 -6.77
CA THR A 181 -3.69 -31.26 -6.98
C THR A 181 -2.78 -30.34 -7.78
N ILE A 182 -3.35 -29.46 -8.59
CA ILE A 182 -2.60 -28.46 -9.35
C ILE A 182 -2.18 -27.31 -8.42
N LEU A 183 -3.10 -26.84 -7.58
CA LEU A 183 -2.83 -25.77 -6.61
C LEU A 183 -1.92 -26.22 -5.47
N TYR A 184 -2.06 -27.49 -5.07
CA TYR A 184 -1.30 -28.09 -3.98
C TYR A 184 -0.67 -29.41 -4.42
N PRO A 185 0.49 -29.37 -5.12
CA PRO A 185 1.14 -30.60 -5.63
C PRO A 185 1.48 -31.61 -4.53
N ASP A 186 1.75 -31.12 -3.31
CA ASP A 186 2.09 -31.97 -2.16
C ASP A 186 0.86 -32.45 -1.37
N ALA A 187 -0.35 -32.23 -1.90
CA ALA A 187 -1.58 -32.56 -1.18
C ALA A 187 -1.71 -34.06 -0.94
N LYS A 188 -1.90 -34.43 0.30
CA LYS A 188 -2.25 -35.80 0.70
C LYS A 188 -3.77 -35.93 0.73
N LEU A 189 -4.31 -36.47 -0.36
CA LEU A 189 -5.75 -36.65 -0.49
C LEU A 189 -6.20 -37.84 0.36
N ASP A 190 -7.13 -37.59 1.30
CA ASP A 190 -7.83 -38.69 2.00
C ASP A 190 -8.80 -39.41 1.07
N ASN A 191 -9.22 -40.62 1.44
CA ASN A 191 -10.10 -41.47 0.64
C ASN A 191 -11.40 -40.73 0.21
N GLN A 192 -11.97 -39.92 1.09
CA GLN A 192 -13.18 -39.15 0.79
C GLN A 192 -12.93 -38.07 -0.26
N VAL A 193 -11.81 -37.34 -0.15
CA VAL A 193 -11.42 -36.32 -1.12
C VAL A 193 -11.07 -36.96 -2.46
N GLN A 194 -10.35 -38.11 -2.45
CA GLN A 194 -10.04 -38.84 -3.67
C GLN A 194 -11.30 -39.31 -4.40
N GLN A 195 -12.29 -39.83 -3.67
CA GLN A 195 -13.58 -40.24 -4.26
C GLN A 195 -14.30 -39.02 -4.86
N ARG A 196 -14.33 -37.89 -4.17
CA ARG A 196 -14.93 -36.66 -4.66
C ARG A 196 -14.27 -36.15 -5.93
N VAL A 197 -12.93 -36.14 -6.00
CA VAL A 197 -12.19 -35.73 -7.20
C VAL A 197 -12.48 -36.66 -8.39
N LYS A 198 -12.68 -37.96 -8.14
CA LYS A 198 -12.99 -38.94 -9.19
C LYS A 198 -14.44 -38.91 -9.65
N GLN A 199 -15.38 -38.72 -8.74
CA GLN A 199 -16.82 -38.74 -9.03
C GLN A 199 -17.34 -37.43 -9.62
N ASP A 200 -16.81 -36.30 -9.13
CA ASP A 200 -17.23 -34.97 -9.57
C ASP A 200 -16.01 -34.04 -9.70
N PRO A 201 -15.21 -34.18 -10.77
CA PRO A 201 -14.01 -33.35 -10.95
C PRO A 201 -14.31 -31.84 -11.12
N GLU A 202 -15.47 -31.49 -11.68
CA GLU A 202 -15.92 -30.11 -11.91
C GLU A 202 -16.67 -29.52 -10.70
N GLY A 203 -16.99 -30.35 -9.71
CA GLY A 203 -17.62 -29.89 -8.48
C GLY A 203 -16.73 -28.93 -7.71
N LYS A 204 -17.36 -27.97 -7.04
CA LYS A 204 -16.67 -26.93 -6.28
C LYS A 204 -16.45 -27.34 -4.83
N CYS A 205 -15.30 -27.08 -4.32
CA CYS A 205 -14.93 -27.22 -2.90
C CYS A 205 -14.38 -25.93 -2.33
N SER A 206 -14.30 -25.87 -1.01
CA SER A 206 -13.67 -24.78 -0.28
C SER A 206 -12.55 -25.32 0.60
N VAL A 207 -11.41 -24.67 0.55
CA VAL A 207 -10.25 -24.99 1.39
C VAL A 207 -9.87 -23.81 2.26
N LEU A 208 -9.35 -24.12 3.43
CA LEU A 208 -8.82 -23.14 4.37
C LEU A 208 -7.29 -23.26 4.42
N GLU A 209 -6.60 -22.21 3.96
CA GLU A 209 -5.16 -22.06 4.18
C GLU A 209 -4.95 -21.40 5.53
N VAL A 210 -4.10 -22.00 6.35
CA VAL A 210 -3.79 -21.56 7.70
C VAL A 210 -2.30 -21.33 7.82
N VAL A 211 -1.90 -20.13 8.18
CA VAL A 211 -0.52 -19.81 8.56
C VAL A 211 -0.52 -19.34 10.01
N CYS A 212 0.19 -20.07 10.85
CA CYS A 212 0.30 -19.74 12.27
C CYS A 212 1.76 -19.69 12.69
N LYS A 213 2.15 -18.67 13.45
CA LYS A 213 3.48 -18.59 14.04
C LYS A 213 3.69 -19.70 15.06
N ASP A 214 4.84 -20.33 14.99
CA ASP A 214 5.26 -21.38 15.93
C ASP A 214 6.04 -20.78 17.11
N TYR A 215 5.37 -20.51 18.21
CA TYR A 215 5.98 -19.95 19.42
C TYR A 215 6.82 -20.94 20.22
N THR A 216 6.85 -22.23 19.83
CA THR A 216 7.74 -23.19 20.49
C THR A 216 9.20 -22.92 20.17
N LYS A 217 9.46 -22.26 19.05
CA LYS A 217 10.79 -21.85 18.58
C LYS A 217 11.05 -20.39 18.92
N ARG A 218 11.58 -20.14 20.12
CA ARG A 218 11.79 -18.77 20.61
C ARG A 218 12.88 -17.97 19.89
N ASN A 219 13.86 -18.65 19.30
CA ASN A 219 15.06 -18.00 18.72
C ASN A 219 15.03 -17.93 17.18
N GLU A 220 14.03 -18.52 16.53
CA GLU A 220 13.90 -18.53 15.07
C GLU A 220 12.47 -18.15 14.69
N GLU A 221 12.33 -17.36 13.62
CA GLU A 221 11.02 -17.18 13.01
C GLU A 221 10.61 -18.49 12.34
N ALA A 222 9.49 -19.05 12.80
CA ALA A 222 8.94 -20.27 12.25
C ALA A 222 7.42 -20.17 12.14
N TYR A 223 6.89 -20.68 11.04
CA TYR A 223 5.46 -20.70 10.77
C TYR A 223 5.00 -22.10 10.38
N LEU A 224 3.85 -22.49 10.88
CA LEU A 224 3.13 -23.70 10.51
C LEU A 224 2.14 -23.36 9.41
N TYR A 225 2.23 -24.05 8.29
CA TYR A 225 1.33 -23.88 7.15
C TYR A 225 0.50 -25.15 6.95
N TYR A 226 -0.80 -24.99 6.97
CA TYR A 226 -1.76 -26.06 6.76
C TYR A 226 -2.77 -25.68 5.69
N VAL A 227 -3.16 -26.65 4.88
CA VAL A 227 -4.33 -26.54 4.01
C VAL A 227 -5.35 -27.57 4.46
N ILE A 228 -6.55 -27.13 4.81
CA ILE A 228 -7.62 -27.96 5.36
C ILE A 228 -8.80 -27.92 4.39
N ASP A 229 -9.29 -29.09 3.97
CA ASP A 229 -10.56 -29.18 3.27
C ASP A 229 -11.72 -28.93 4.26
N LEU A 230 -12.53 -27.91 3.99
CA LEU A 230 -13.60 -27.51 4.92
C LEU A 230 -14.76 -28.51 4.98
N SER A 231 -14.98 -29.32 3.93
CA SER A 231 -16.05 -30.31 3.89
C SER A 231 -15.71 -31.58 4.67
N THR A 232 -14.49 -32.07 4.53
CA THR A 232 -14.02 -33.30 5.21
C THR A 232 -13.28 -33.01 6.50
N LYS A 233 -12.89 -31.74 6.75
CA LYS A 233 -12.07 -31.31 7.87
C LYS A 233 -10.73 -32.02 7.98
N THR A 234 -10.19 -32.47 6.84
CA THR A 234 -8.92 -33.18 6.75
C THR A 234 -7.80 -32.28 6.25
N TYR A 235 -6.56 -32.55 6.70
CA TYR A 235 -5.38 -31.86 6.17
C TYR A 235 -5.06 -32.35 4.77
N LEU A 236 -4.96 -31.42 3.83
CA LEU A 236 -4.44 -31.64 2.48
C LEU A 236 -2.92 -31.44 2.43
N VAL A 237 -2.43 -30.38 3.10
CA VAL A 237 -1.01 -30.02 3.12
C VAL A 237 -0.60 -29.69 4.55
N GLU A 238 0.62 -30.08 4.90
CA GLU A 238 1.29 -29.69 6.14
C GLU A 238 2.74 -29.32 5.82
N ARG A 239 3.12 -28.10 6.09
CA ARG A 239 4.49 -27.58 5.88
C ARG A 239 4.93 -26.77 7.07
N ASN A 240 6.23 -26.79 7.34
CA ASN A 240 6.87 -25.96 8.34
C ASN A 240 7.84 -25.01 7.66
N PHE A 241 7.57 -23.72 7.76
CA PHE A 241 8.45 -22.67 7.25
C PHE A 241 9.37 -22.18 8.35
N LYS A 242 10.64 -21.96 8.04
CA LYS A 242 11.66 -21.51 8.99
C LYS A 242 12.49 -20.39 8.38
N GLY A 243 12.87 -19.45 9.21
CA GLY A 243 13.72 -18.32 8.85
C GLY A 243 12.96 -17.02 8.60
N VAL A 244 13.69 -15.94 8.60
CA VAL A 244 13.16 -14.59 8.34
C VAL A 244 12.56 -14.54 6.93
N GLY A 245 11.37 -13.95 6.80
CA GLY A 245 10.65 -13.88 5.53
C GLY A 245 9.99 -15.19 5.09
N SER A 246 9.92 -16.21 5.94
CA SER A 246 9.30 -17.49 5.60
C SER A 246 7.77 -17.44 5.52
N ASN A 247 7.13 -16.41 6.11
CA ASN A 247 5.68 -16.21 6.02
C ASN A 247 5.26 -15.81 4.60
N PRO A 248 4.36 -16.55 3.93
CA PRO A 248 3.87 -16.19 2.59
C PRO A 248 2.91 -15.00 2.58
N TYR A 249 2.31 -14.64 3.72
CA TYR A 249 1.36 -13.54 3.82
C TYR A 249 2.00 -12.30 4.43
N VAL A 250 1.88 -11.19 3.74
CA VAL A 250 2.24 -9.87 4.22
C VAL A 250 0.96 -9.10 4.50
N CYS A 251 0.68 -8.88 5.79
CA CYS A 251 -0.51 -8.17 6.26
C CYS A 251 -0.08 -6.83 6.83
N PHE A 252 -0.67 -5.77 6.32
CA PHE A 252 -0.30 -4.41 6.70
C PHE A 252 -1.53 -3.54 6.95
N ARG A 253 -1.41 -2.61 7.90
CA ARG A 253 -2.50 -1.79 8.40
C ARG A 253 -2.20 -0.31 8.25
N TRP A 254 -3.22 0.48 7.90
CA TRP A 254 -3.08 1.93 7.86
C TRP A 254 -2.91 2.54 9.26
N SER A 255 -3.88 2.33 10.13
CA SER A 255 -3.85 2.76 11.51
C SER A 255 -4.30 1.62 12.41
N LYS A 256 -3.68 1.45 13.57
CA LYS A 256 -4.01 0.42 14.55
C LYS A 256 -4.56 1.08 15.81
N CYS A 257 -5.74 0.68 16.25
CA CYS A 257 -6.22 0.94 17.59
C CYS A 257 -5.76 -0.16 18.55
N ALA A 258 -5.48 0.20 19.78
CA ALA A 258 -5.07 -0.78 20.79
C ALA A 258 -6.19 -1.83 21.01
N GLY A 259 -5.82 -3.11 20.98
CA GLY A 259 -6.76 -4.23 21.13
C GLY A 259 -7.51 -4.61 19.85
N GLU A 260 -7.31 -3.91 18.71
CA GLU A 260 -7.92 -4.27 17.44
C GLU A 260 -6.91 -5.04 16.54
N VAL A 261 -7.40 -6.07 15.89
CA VAL A 261 -6.63 -6.86 14.93
C VAL A 261 -6.53 -6.13 13.60
N TYR A 262 -7.66 -5.63 13.10
CA TYR A 262 -7.77 -4.94 11.82
C TYR A 262 -7.42 -3.47 11.96
N GLY A 263 -6.86 -2.90 10.88
CA GLY A 263 -6.58 -1.48 10.78
C GLY A 263 -7.83 -0.66 10.51
N ARG A 264 -7.74 0.64 10.79
CA ARG A 264 -8.75 1.64 10.41
C ARG A 264 -8.16 2.56 9.36
N GLY A 265 -8.77 2.57 8.18
CA GLY A 265 -8.33 3.36 7.05
C GLY A 265 -8.96 4.74 6.95
N PRO A 266 -8.47 5.58 6.06
CA PRO A 266 -8.99 6.92 5.82
C PRO A 266 -10.44 6.90 5.31
N LEU A 267 -10.83 5.84 4.61
CA LEU A 267 -12.19 5.68 4.08
C LEU A 267 -13.23 5.53 5.20
N ILE A 268 -12.89 4.82 6.29
CA ILE A 268 -13.77 4.71 7.47
C ILE A 268 -14.05 6.09 8.07
N ASN A 269 -13.03 6.95 8.14
CA ASN A 269 -13.20 8.30 8.68
C ASN A 269 -14.07 9.19 7.78
N ALA A 270 -14.04 8.95 6.46
CA ALA A 270 -14.84 9.68 5.48
C ALA A 270 -16.25 9.12 5.31
N LEU A 271 -16.55 7.93 5.82
CA LEU A 271 -17.76 7.16 5.49
C LEU A 271 -19.05 7.94 5.79
N SER A 272 -19.13 8.65 6.89
CA SER A 272 -20.30 9.48 7.23
C SER A 272 -20.51 10.61 6.22
N ALA A 273 -19.46 11.29 5.79
CA ALA A 273 -19.52 12.34 4.78
C ALA A 273 -19.91 11.75 3.42
N ILE A 274 -19.37 10.59 3.05
CA ILE A 274 -19.70 9.87 1.81
C ILE A 274 -21.18 9.52 1.77
N LYS A 275 -21.71 8.91 2.82
CA LYS A 275 -23.14 8.53 2.91
C LYS A 275 -24.05 9.77 2.83
N THR A 276 -23.68 10.84 3.53
CA THR A 276 -24.46 12.10 3.51
C THR A 276 -24.44 12.76 2.13
N THR A 277 -23.26 12.83 1.48
CA THR A 277 -23.13 13.38 0.12
C THR A 277 -23.95 12.58 -0.87
N ASN A 278 -23.85 11.25 -0.82
CA ASN A 278 -24.59 10.34 -1.68
C ASN A 278 -26.11 10.51 -1.54
N LEU A 279 -26.62 10.57 -0.30
CA LEU A 279 -28.03 10.81 -0.01
C LEU A 279 -28.47 12.20 -0.49
N THR A 280 -27.66 13.22 -0.30
CA THR A 280 -27.98 14.58 -0.74
C THR A 280 -28.14 14.67 -2.25
N ILE A 281 -27.24 14.01 -3.01
CA ILE A 281 -27.32 13.97 -4.48
C ILE A 281 -28.55 13.18 -4.91
N GLN A 282 -28.85 12.04 -4.29
CA GLN A 282 -30.08 11.29 -4.56
C GLN A 282 -31.31 12.18 -4.41
N LEU A 283 -31.44 12.92 -3.31
CA LEU A 283 -32.55 13.82 -3.07
C LEU A 283 -32.64 14.97 -4.08
N ILE A 284 -31.48 15.50 -4.52
CA ILE A 284 -31.42 16.51 -5.59
C ILE A 284 -31.93 15.95 -6.90
N LEU A 285 -31.52 14.73 -7.28
CA LEU A 285 -31.95 14.06 -8.50
C LEU A 285 -33.47 13.75 -8.47
N GLU A 286 -33.98 13.27 -7.34
CA GLU A 286 -35.41 13.05 -7.13
C GLU A 286 -36.20 14.34 -7.27
N ASN A 287 -35.75 15.44 -6.66
CA ASN A 287 -36.39 16.76 -6.81
C ASN A 287 -36.28 17.28 -8.25
N ALA A 288 -35.15 17.09 -8.92
CA ALA A 288 -34.99 17.46 -10.33
C ALA A 288 -35.95 16.65 -11.23
N GLN A 289 -36.09 15.36 -10.96
CA GLN A 289 -37.07 14.52 -11.67
C GLN A 289 -38.50 15.01 -11.48
N MET A 290 -38.90 15.39 -10.25
CA MET A 290 -40.20 16.00 -9.98
C MET A 290 -40.38 17.34 -10.70
N ALA A 291 -39.33 18.17 -10.74
CA ALA A 291 -39.39 19.45 -11.44
C ALA A 291 -39.50 19.30 -12.97
N ILE A 292 -38.82 18.28 -13.54
CA ILE A 292 -38.85 17.98 -14.99
C ILE A 292 -40.16 17.32 -15.39
N SER A 293 -40.65 16.35 -14.62
CA SER A 293 -41.92 15.63 -14.91
C SER A 293 -43.14 16.46 -14.66
N GLY A 294 -43.04 17.53 -13.88
CA GLY A 294 -44.09 18.47 -13.57
C GLY A 294 -45.23 17.83 -12.74
N ILE A 295 -45.29 18.18 -11.47
CA ILE A 295 -46.46 17.83 -10.66
C ILE A 295 -47.41 19.04 -10.69
N TYR A 296 -48.65 18.82 -11.08
CA TYR A 296 -49.63 19.85 -11.21
C TYR A 296 -50.72 19.67 -10.14
N GLN A 297 -51.14 20.78 -9.57
CA GLN A 297 -52.31 20.83 -8.72
C GLN A 297 -53.46 21.46 -9.47
N MET A 298 -54.66 21.02 -9.16
CA MET A 298 -55.86 21.44 -9.81
C MET A 298 -56.98 21.53 -8.77
N ASP A 299 -57.85 22.52 -8.92
CA ASP A 299 -59.08 22.62 -8.11
C ASP A 299 -60.05 21.50 -8.54
N ASP A 300 -60.64 20.80 -7.57
CA ASP A 300 -61.66 19.80 -7.83
C ASP A 300 -63.02 20.51 -8.06
N ASP A 301 -63.20 21.02 -9.28
CA ASP A 301 -64.41 21.73 -9.69
C ASP A 301 -65.37 20.84 -10.59
N GLY A 302 -65.01 19.57 -10.78
CA GLY A 302 -65.73 18.60 -11.58
C GLY A 302 -65.66 18.84 -13.09
N ILE A 303 -64.92 19.85 -13.56
CA ILE A 303 -64.82 20.20 -14.99
C ILE A 303 -63.65 19.46 -15.64
N ILE A 304 -62.54 19.31 -14.91
CA ILE A 304 -61.35 18.68 -15.40
C ILE A 304 -61.24 17.28 -14.78
N ASN A 305 -61.20 16.26 -15.63
CA ASN A 305 -60.95 14.89 -15.16
C ASN A 305 -59.45 14.59 -15.29
N PRO A 306 -58.73 14.32 -14.15
CA PRO A 306 -57.29 14.04 -14.15
C PRO A 306 -56.91 12.85 -15.06
N ASP A 307 -57.78 11.84 -15.19
CA ASP A 307 -57.50 10.63 -15.96
C ASP A 307 -57.51 10.84 -17.49
N THR A 308 -58.08 11.96 -17.96
CA THR A 308 -58.23 12.26 -19.40
C THR A 308 -57.28 13.35 -19.91
N ILE A 309 -56.51 13.98 -19.03
CA ILE A 309 -55.58 15.06 -19.41
C ILE A 309 -54.31 14.45 -19.95
N ASN A 310 -54.04 14.65 -21.23
CA ASN A 310 -52.74 14.40 -21.85
C ASN A 310 -51.96 15.72 -21.93
N LEU A 311 -50.87 15.83 -21.16
CA LEU A 311 -49.97 16.98 -21.17
C LEU A 311 -48.97 16.87 -22.35
N VAL A 312 -49.47 17.09 -23.57
CA VAL A 312 -48.68 17.12 -24.80
C VAL A 312 -48.60 18.55 -25.32
N PRO A 313 -47.48 19.00 -25.92
CA PRO A 313 -47.41 20.33 -26.52
C PRO A 313 -48.59 20.63 -27.48
N GLY A 314 -49.34 21.70 -27.23
CA GLY A 314 -50.50 22.08 -28.03
C GLY A 314 -51.86 21.62 -27.47
N THR A 315 -51.91 20.92 -26.34
CA THR A 315 -53.18 20.53 -25.69
C THR A 315 -53.86 21.76 -25.08
N ILE A 316 -55.15 21.92 -25.42
CA ILE A 316 -56.01 22.97 -24.84
C ILE A 316 -56.79 22.37 -23.67
N ILE A 317 -56.52 22.87 -22.46
CA ILE A 317 -57.18 22.40 -21.24
C ILE A 317 -58.29 23.39 -20.87
N PRO A 318 -59.56 22.95 -20.78
CA PRO A 318 -60.66 23.81 -20.38
C PRO A 318 -60.49 24.22 -18.90
N LYS A 319 -60.82 25.49 -18.60
CA LYS A 319 -60.68 26.06 -17.25
C LYS A 319 -61.99 26.73 -16.83
N SER A 320 -62.44 26.50 -15.58
CA SER A 320 -63.54 27.26 -14.99
C SER A 320 -63.14 28.73 -14.75
N PRO A 321 -64.03 29.72 -14.93
CA PRO A 321 -63.70 31.12 -14.68
C PRO A 321 -63.25 31.45 -13.25
N GLN A 322 -63.61 30.63 -12.27
CA GLN A 322 -63.28 30.79 -10.87
C GLN A 322 -62.19 29.86 -10.35
N SER A 323 -61.71 28.89 -11.14
CA SER A 323 -60.64 27.95 -10.78
C SER A 323 -59.27 28.51 -11.12
N GLY A 324 -58.29 28.23 -10.28
CA GLY A 324 -56.86 28.49 -10.57
C GLY A 324 -56.37 27.79 -11.83
N GLY A 325 -57.11 26.76 -12.30
CA GLY A 325 -56.70 25.89 -13.38
C GLY A 325 -55.54 24.97 -12.96
N LEU A 326 -54.90 24.35 -13.95
CA LEU A 326 -53.76 23.50 -13.72
C LEU A 326 -52.53 24.37 -13.37
N GLN A 327 -52.05 24.27 -12.14
CA GLN A 327 -50.91 25.04 -11.67
C GLN A 327 -49.73 24.08 -11.33
N PRO A 328 -48.53 24.32 -11.84
CA PRO A 328 -47.38 23.51 -11.45
C PRO A 328 -47.07 23.75 -9.97
N ILE A 329 -46.84 22.68 -9.23
CA ILE A 329 -46.32 22.75 -7.88
C ILE A 329 -44.86 23.17 -7.98
N GLN A 330 -44.53 24.34 -7.44
CA GLN A 330 -43.13 24.80 -7.39
C GLN A 330 -42.36 23.94 -6.39
N SER A 331 -41.28 23.30 -6.86
CA SER A 331 -40.32 22.66 -5.98
C SER A 331 -39.71 23.70 -5.03
N ALA A 332 -39.85 23.46 -3.74
CA ALA A 332 -39.30 24.37 -2.69
C ALA A 332 -37.79 24.22 -2.51
N GLY A 333 -37.12 23.37 -3.30
CA GLY A 333 -35.68 23.08 -3.16
C GLY A 333 -34.79 24.27 -3.55
N ARG A 334 -33.92 24.68 -2.64
CA ARG A 334 -32.85 25.67 -2.90
C ARG A 334 -31.59 24.94 -3.36
N PHE A 335 -31.43 24.76 -4.66
CA PHE A 335 -30.32 24.06 -5.27
C PHE A 335 -28.98 24.77 -5.09
N ASP A 336 -28.97 26.10 -4.99
CA ASP A 336 -27.78 26.94 -4.74
C ASP A 336 -27.11 26.62 -3.41
N VAL A 337 -27.91 26.45 -2.35
CA VAL A 337 -27.39 26.07 -1.02
C VAL A 337 -26.87 24.63 -1.02
N ALA A 338 -27.59 23.73 -1.73
CA ALA A 338 -27.17 22.33 -1.84
C ALA A 338 -25.82 22.18 -2.55
N ASP A 339 -25.55 22.95 -3.59
CA ASP A 339 -24.28 22.90 -4.34
C ASP A 339 -23.08 23.34 -3.49
N ILE A 340 -23.25 24.41 -2.69
CA ILE A 340 -22.19 24.87 -1.76
C ILE A 340 -21.86 23.77 -0.72
N VAL A 341 -22.89 23.16 -0.13
CA VAL A 341 -22.73 22.10 0.88
C VAL A 341 -22.09 20.87 0.27
N LEU A 342 -22.50 20.47 -0.94
CA LEU A 342 -21.93 19.33 -1.66
C LEU A 342 -20.46 19.55 -2.00
N SER A 343 -20.10 20.75 -2.46
CA SER A 343 -18.70 21.09 -2.77
C SER A 343 -17.82 20.99 -1.55
N ASP A 344 -18.31 21.44 -0.40
CA ASP A 344 -17.55 21.35 0.87
C ASP A 344 -17.45 19.90 1.36
N MET A 345 -18.52 19.11 1.27
CA MET A 345 -18.50 17.69 1.61
C MET A 345 -17.55 16.89 0.72
N ARG A 346 -17.57 17.10 -0.60
CA ARG A 346 -16.63 16.49 -1.54
C ARG A 346 -15.19 16.83 -1.22
N LEU A 347 -14.92 18.10 -0.86
CA LEU A 347 -13.59 18.50 -0.43
C LEU A 347 -13.16 17.78 0.85
N ASN A 348 -14.08 17.61 1.81
CA ASN A 348 -13.80 16.87 3.04
C ASN A 348 -13.51 15.38 2.77
N ILE A 349 -14.24 14.74 1.84
CA ILE A 349 -13.94 13.36 1.40
C ILE A 349 -12.55 13.29 0.77
N LYS A 350 -12.21 14.21 -0.15
CA LYS A 350 -10.90 14.29 -0.77
C LYS A 350 -9.79 14.50 0.26
N ARG A 351 -10.00 15.37 1.25
CA ARG A 351 -9.04 15.60 2.34
C ARG A 351 -8.83 14.36 3.20
N ALA A 352 -9.89 13.66 3.56
CA ALA A 352 -9.79 12.43 4.33
C ALA A 352 -9.01 11.35 3.60
N LEU A 353 -9.13 11.26 2.27
CA LEU A 353 -8.40 10.34 1.40
C LEU A 353 -7.03 10.89 0.93
N TYR A 354 -6.56 12.00 1.50
CA TYR A 354 -5.29 12.63 1.13
C TYR A 354 -5.20 13.07 -0.34
N ASN A 355 -6.34 13.38 -0.97
CA ASN A 355 -6.44 13.75 -2.38
C ASN A 355 -6.51 15.27 -2.63
N ASP A 356 -6.53 16.08 -1.58
CA ASP A 356 -6.57 17.54 -1.66
C ASP A 356 -5.22 18.21 -1.94
N MET A 357 -4.13 17.45 -1.86
CA MET A 357 -2.77 17.97 -1.81
C MET A 357 -2.13 18.27 -3.16
N LEU A 358 -2.68 17.80 -4.27
CA LEU A 358 -2.05 17.93 -5.59
C LEU A 358 -2.37 19.25 -6.31
N GLY A 359 -2.95 20.24 -5.62
CA GLY A 359 -3.31 21.49 -6.25
C GLY A 359 -4.41 21.33 -7.30
N ASN A 360 -4.87 22.43 -7.85
CA ASN A 360 -5.87 22.45 -8.90
C ASN A 360 -5.41 21.52 -10.06
N PRO A 361 -6.18 20.52 -10.51
CA PRO A 361 -5.80 19.63 -11.62
C PRO A 361 -5.49 20.40 -12.92
N ASP A 362 -5.99 21.63 -13.02
CA ASP A 362 -5.75 22.54 -14.17
C ASP A 362 -4.39 23.26 -14.10
N ARG A 363 -3.58 23.07 -13.07
CA ARG A 363 -2.26 23.68 -12.94
C ARG A 363 -1.18 22.62 -13.05
N THR A 364 -0.46 22.64 -14.15
CA THR A 364 0.80 21.86 -14.32
C THR A 364 1.75 22.22 -13.18
N PRO A 365 2.41 21.25 -12.50
CA PRO A 365 3.39 21.54 -11.46
C PRO A 365 4.45 22.48 -12.01
N ALA A 366 4.63 23.65 -11.39
CA ALA A 366 5.49 24.70 -11.93
C ALA A 366 6.98 24.39 -11.80
N SER A 367 7.37 23.48 -10.87
CA SER A 367 8.78 23.11 -10.68
C SER A 367 8.94 21.76 -9.96
N ALA A 368 10.10 21.12 -10.13
CA ALA A 368 10.50 19.94 -9.37
C ALA A 368 10.48 20.18 -7.85
N THR A 369 10.78 21.40 -7.41
CA THR A 369 10.74 21.82 -6.00
C THR A 369 9.31 21.76 -5.44
N GLU A 370 8.31 22.18 -6.22
CA GLU A 370 6.90 22.11 -5.80
C GLU A 370 6.43 20.66 -5.61
N VAL A 371 6.85 19.75 -6.49
CA VAL A 371 6.56 18.33 -6.36
C VAL A 371 7.20 17.76 -5.10
N ALA A 372 8.46 18.12 -4.82
CA ALA A 372 9.17 17.69 -3.61
C ALA A 372 8.50 18.23 -2.32
N GLU A 373 8.08 19.48 -2.30
CA GLU A 373 7.36 20.06 -1.16
C GLU A 373 6.00 19.39 -0.92
N ARG A 374 5.27 19.06 -1.98
CA ARG A 374 4.00 18.33 -1.90
C ARG A 374 4.20 16.91 -1.33
N MET A 375 5.25 16.21 -1.77
CA MET A 375 5.61 14.90 -1.20
C MET A 375 6.04 15.01 0.27
N ALA A 376 6.76 16.06 0.64
CA ALA A 376 7.14 16.32 2.03
C ALA A 376 5.92 16.62 2.92
N ASP A 377 4.91 17.32 2.41
CA ASP A 377 3.68 17.59 3.14
C ASP A 377 2.83 16.31 3.30
N LEU A 378 2.71 15.50 2.25
CA LEU A 378 2.08 14.18 2.31
C LEU A 378 2.77 13.31 3.36
N SER A 379 4.10 13.24 3.32
CA SER A 379 4.92 12.47 4.27
C SER A 379 4.66 12.89 5.73
N ARG A 380 4.53 14.19 6.01
CA ARG A 380 4.21 14.69 7.36
C ARG A 380 2.82 14.29 7.82
N ARG A 381 1.82 14.34 6.94
CA ARG A 381 0.42 13.99 7.28
C ARG A 381 0.24 12.49 7.52
N ILE A 382 0.92 11.64 6.74
CA ILE A 382 0.83 10.18 6.88
C ILE A 382 1.93 9.58 7.77
N GLY A 383 2.71 10.42 8.48
CA GLY A 383 3.94 10.02 9.17
C GLY A 383 3.82 8.76 10.05
N SER A 384 2.76 8.63 10.84
CA SER A 384 2.54 7.43 11.67
C SER A 384 2.16 6.19 10.84
N ALA A 385 1.37 6.36 9.78
CA ALA A 385 1.02 5.29 8.86
C ALA A 385 2.22 4.86 8.02
N PHE A 386 3.07 5.81 7.60
CA PHE A 386 4.30 5.52 6.86
C PHE A 386 5.24 4.59 7.63
N GLY A 387 5.55 4.92 8.89
CA GLY A 387 6.42 4.06 9.71
C GLY A 387 5.87 2.64 9.88
N ARG A 388 4.54 2.51 9.98
CA ARG A 388 3.88 1.20 10.04
C ARG A 388 3.95 0.46 8.72
N LEU A 389 3.67 1.11 7.59
CA LEU A 389 3.77 0.51 6.27
C LEU A 389 5.20 0.08 5.95
N GLN A 390 6.20 0.82 6.42
CA GLN A 390 7.58 0.39 6.32
C GLN A 390 7.84 -0.91 7.08
N ALA A 391 7.31 -1.04 8.30
CA ALA A 391 7.51 -2.22 9.14
C ALA A 391 6.61 -3.42 8.76
N GLU A 392 5.36 -3.16 8.32
CA GLU A 392 4.39 -4.22 8.04
C GLU A 392 4.28 -4.60 6.54
N LEU A 393 4.76 -3.75 5.60
CA LEU A 393 4.73 -4.01 4.16
C LEU A 393 6.14 -4.08 3.55
N VAL A 394 6.89 -2.96 3.58
CA VAL A 394 8.16 -2.84 2.85
C VAL A 394 9.17 -3.89 3.30
N GLN A 395 9.44 -3.97 4.60
CA GLN A 395 10.39 -4.94 5.15
C GLN A 395 9.94 -6.39 4.94
N PRO A 396 8.68 -6.81 5.27
CA PRO A 396 8.26 -8.19 5.08
C PRO A 396 8.22 -8.63 3.61
N VAL A 397 7.84 -7.74 2.68
CA VAL A 397 7.87 -8.06 1.24
C VAL A 397 9.29 -8.37 0.80
N LEU A 398 10.26 -7.51 1.10
CA LEU A 398 11.65 -7.74 0.72
C LEU A 398 12.25 -8.99 1.40
N GLN A 399 11.99 -9.17 2.70
CA GLN A 399 12.41 -10.38 3.40
C GLN A 399 11.86 -11.65 2.76
N ARG A 400 10.59 -11.62 2.34
CA ARG A 400 9.95 -12.76 1.67
C ARG A 400 10.54 -13.00 0.28
N VAL A 401 10.77 -11.95 -0.49
CA VAL A 401 11.42 -12.03 -1.81
C VAL A 401 12.81 -12.64 -1.71
N ILE A 402 13.63 -12.13 -0.79
CA ILE A 402 14.98 -12.63 -0.52
C ILE A 402 14.93 -14.10 -0.08
N TYR A 403 13.99 -14.46 0.81
CA TYR A 403 13.81 -15.83 1.26
C TYR A 403 13.52 -16.80 0.09
N ILE A 404 12.63 -16.41 -0.83
CA ILE A 404 12.28 -17.24 -2.00
C ILE A 404 13.49 -17.38 -2.92
N LEU A 405 14.19 -16.27 -3.25
CA LEU A 405 15.35 -16.28 -4.15
C LEU A 405 16.52 -17.09 -3.57
N LYS A 406 16.75 -16.98 -2.25
CA LYS A 406 17.74 -17.81 -1.54
C LYS A 406 17.37 -19.28 -1.57
N LYS A 407 16.10 -19.61 -1.34
CA LYS A 407 15.61 -20.99 -1.41
C LYS A 407 15.76 -21.60 -2.82
N GLN A 408 15.59 -20.78 -3.86
CA GLN A 408 15.78 -21.18 -5.27
C GLN A 408 17.27 -21.21 -5.68
N GLY A 409 18.20 -20.82 -4.80
CA GLY A 409 19.63 -20.77 -5.10
C GLY A 409 20.03 -19.68 -6.11
N ARG A 410 19.20 -18.63 -6.27
CA ARG A 410 19.46 -17.52 -7.20
C ARG A 410 20.33 -16.43 -6.60
N ILE A 411 20.28 -16.27 -5.27
CA ILE A 411 21.08 -15.33 -4.52
C ILE A 411 21.75 -16.04 -3.34
N GLU A 412 22.99 -15.63 -3.05
CA GLU A 412 23.70 -16.02 -1.85
C GLU A 412 23.89 -14.76 -0.99
N MET A 413 23.31 -14.75 0.21
CA MET A 413 23.47 -13.62 1.12
C MET A 413 24.84 -13.68 1.79
N PRO A 414 25.61 -12.59 1.80
CA PRO A 414 26.89 -12.54 2.49
C PRO A 414 26.66 -12.80 3.98
N THR A 415 27.30 -13.84 4.50
CA THR A 415 27.23 -14.22 5.91
C THR A 415 28.48 -13.72 6.63
N VAL A 416 28.39 -12.55 7.22
CA VAL A 416 29.45 -12.05 8.10
C VAL A 416 29.09 -12.42 9.54
N ASN A 417 29.68 -13.48 10.05
CA ASN A 417 29.55 -13.94 11.46
C ASN A 417 28.10 -14.10 11.96
N GLY A 418 27.14 -14.49 11.09
CA GLY A 418 25.73 -14.65 11.46
C GLY A 418 24.99 -13.34 11.77
N ARG A 419 25.52 -12.20 11.36
CA ARG A 419 24.94 -10.89 11.60
C ARG A 419 23.99 -10.48 10.49
N GLU A 420 22.93 -9.81 10.87
CA GLU A 420 21.79 -9.53 9.99
C GLU A 420 22.04 -8.33 9.06
N VAL A 421 21.50 -8.45 7.85
CA VAL A 421 21.36 -7.37 6.88
C VAL A 421 20.24 -6.44 7.33
N LYS A 422 20.42 -5.14 7.22
CA LYS A 422 19.38 -4.14 7.47
C LYS A 422 18.75 -3.70 6.16
N ILE A 423 17.43 -3.59 6.17
CA ILE A 423 16.65 -3.02 5.06
C ILE A 423 16.43 -1.53 5.36
N ARG A 424 16.93 -0.67 4.48
CA ARG A 424 16.74 0.79 4.55
C ARG A 424 15.76 1.21 3.46
N SER A 425 14.72 1.96 3.81
CA SER A 425 13.82 2.54 2.82
C SER A 425 14.44 3.80 2.20
N VAL A 426 14.47 3.86 0.87
CA VAL A 426 14.90 5.00 0.05
C VAL A 426 13.79 5.49 -0.87
N SER A 427 12.55 5.12 -0.58
CA SER A 427 11.39 5.58 -1.34
C SER A 427 11.27 7.12 -1.38
N PRO A 428 10.58 7.71 -2.37
CA PRO A 428 10.38 9.16 -2.44
C PRO A 428 9.80 9.75 -1.16
N LEU A 429 8.93 9.01 -0.51
CA LEU A 429 8.34 9.40 0.77
C LEU A 429 9.35 9.36 1.93
N ALA A 430 10.25 8.36 1.96
CA ALA A 430 11.34 8.29 2.93
C ALA A 430 12.38 9.40 2.70
N GLN A 431 12.70 9.69 1.45
CA GLN A 431 13.59 10.79 1.07
C GLN A 431 12.99 12.15 1.48
N ALA A 432 11.68 12.35 1.28
CA ALA A 432 10.99 13.56 1.71
C ALA A 432 11.05 13.80 3.23
N GLN A 433 10.99 12.73 4.03
CA GLN A 433 11.22 12.81 5.49
C GLN A 433 12.69 13.12 5.83
N SER A 434 13.64 12.57 5.07
CA SER A 434 15.07 12.81 5.26
C SER A 434 15.54 14.18 4.80
N ASN A 435 14.82 14.87 3.91
CA ASN A 435 15.17 16.20 3.40
C ASN A 435 15.27 17.25 4.50
N GLN A 436 14.53 17.10 5.59
CA GLN A 436 14.64 18.01 6.73
C GLN A 436 15.99 17.89 7.42
N ASP A 437 16.53 16.67 7.54
CA ASP A 437 17.87 16.42 8.08
C ASP A 437 18.94 17.01 7.16
N ILE A 438 18.81 16.79 5.83
CA ILE A 438 19.72 17.32 4.82
C ILE A 438 19.75 18.85 4.86
N THR A 439 18.56 19.48 4.89
CA THR A 439 18.45 20.95 4.99
C THR A 439 19.09 21.48 6.27
N SER A 440 18.92 20.78 7.40
CA SER A 440 19.52 21.14 8.68
C SER A 440 21.05 21.05 8.66
N VAL A 441 21.58 19.97 8.08
CA VAL A 441 23.04 19.78 7.92
C VAL A 441 23.62 20.82 6.96
N SER A 442 23.00 21.02 5.79
CA SER A 442 23.46 22.04 4.83
C SER A 442 23.45 23.43 5.43
N ARG A 443 22.38 23.80 6.14
CA ARG A 443 22.29 25.09 6.81
C ARG A 443 23.31 25.24 7.94
N PHE A 444 23.58 24.18 8.67
CA PHE A 444 24.64 24.15 9.68
C PHE A 444 26.01 24.37 9.05
N LEU A 445 26.33 23.70 7.94
CA LEU A 445 27.58 23.87 7.20
C LEU A 445 27.75 25.31 6.67
N GLU A 446 26.68 25.88 6.09
CA GLU A 446 26.66 27.26 5.64
C GLU A 446 26.92 28.26 6.79
N LEU A 447 26.27 28.07 7.92
CA LEU A 447 26.45 28.94 9.09
C LEU A 447 27.86 28.83 9.67
N VAL A 448 28.38 27.60 9.83
CA VAL A 448 29.75 27.38 10.34
C VAL A 448 30.78 28.03 9.40
N ASN A 449 30.64 27.82 8.09
CA ASN A 449 31.52 28.42 7.11
C ASN A 449 31.44 29.96 7.08
N ALA A 450 30.21 30.51 7.21
CA ALA A 450 30.00 31.96 7.22
C ALA A 450 30.56 32.65 8.48
N TYR A 451 30.47 32.00 9.66
CA TYR A 451 30.91 32.60 10.93
C TYR A 451 32.39 32.33 11.26
N PHE A 452 32.88 31.16 10.90
CA PHE A 452 34.24 30.71 11.34
C PHE A 452 35.25 30.61 10.20
N GLY A 453 34.81 30.72 8.96
CA GLY A 453 35.65 30.61 7.77
C GLY A 453 36.00 29.15 7.39
N PRO A 454 36.53 28.93 6.16
CA PRO A 454 36.76 27.59 5.62
C PRO A 454 37.81 26.77 6.40
N ASP A 455 38.84 27.41 6.92
CA ASP A 455 39.94 26.71 7.64
C ASP A 455 39.45 26.12 8.96
N THR A 456 38.67 26.88 9.72
CA THR A 456 38.09 26.40 10.98
C THR A 456 37.00 25.36 10.74
N THR A 457 36.24 25.49 9.66
CA THR A 457 35.22 24.52 9.26
C THR A 457 35.83 23.16 8.97
N ASN A 458 36.97 23.11 8.25
CA ASN A 458 37.68 21.86 7.94
C ASN A 458 38.32 21.21 9.18
N ILE A 459 38.62 21.98 10.24
CA ILE A 459 39.11 21.44 11.51
C ILE A 459 37.97 20.86 12.35
N LEU A 460 36.81 21.52 12.34
CA LEU A 460 35.64 21.14 13.17
C LEU A 460 34.81 20.02 12.57
N ILE A 461 34.74 19.96 11.24
CA ILE A 461 33.84 19.06 10.51
C ILE A 461 34.64 18.06 9.70
N ASN A 462 34.35 16.78 9.90
CA ASN A 462 34.91 15.72 9.05
C ASN A 462 34.17 15.76 7.69
N SER A 463 34.79 16.44 6.72
CA SER A 463 34.19 16.65 5.37
C SER A 463 33.91 15.32 4.67
N GLU A 464 34.75 14.29 4.87
CA GLU A 464 34.59 12.96 4.29
C GLU A 464 33.34 12.26 4.84
N GLU A 465 33.19 12.18 6.16
CA GLU A 465 32.03 11.54 6.77
C GLU A 465 30.74 12.33 6.52
N THR A 466 30.84 13.66 6.44
CA THR A 466 29.69 14.50 6.12
C THR A 466 29.23 14.28 4.68
N ALA A 467 30.15 14.18 3.72
CA ALA A 467 29.82 13.89 2.32
C ALA A 467 29.19 12.50 2.18
N ILE A 468 29.71 11.48 2.84
CA ILE A 468 29.15 10.13 2.85
C ILE A 468 27.76 10.13 3.51
N HIS A 469 27.61 10.84 4.64
CA HIS A 469 26.31 10.95 5.30
C HIS A 469 25.26 11.60 4.41
N LEU A 470 25.61 12.69 3.73
CA LEU A 470 24.72 13.36 2.80
C LEU A 470 24.39 12.48 1.60
N ALA A 471 25.38 11.80 1.01
CA ALA A 471 25.19 10.88 -0.11
C ALA A 471 24.22 9.74 0.28
N LYS A 472 24.40 9.13 1.44
CA LYS A 472 23.49 8.10 1.97
C LYS A 472 22.07 8.64 2.20
N LYS A 473 21.92 9.90 2.60
CA LYS A 473 20.62 10.54 2.79
C LYS A 473 19.94 10.91 1.47
N PHE A 474 20.71 11.28 0.45
CA PHE A 474 20.24 11.53 -0.92
C PHE A 474 19.91 10.23 -1.68
N GLY A 475 20.28 9.05 -1.15
CA GLY A 475 20.08 7.77 -1.84
C GLY A 475 21.04 7.58 -3.01
N VAL A 476 22.23 8.17 -2.96
CA VAL A 476 23.28 7.94 -3.95
C VAL A 476 23.77 6.50 -3.82
N PRO A 477 23.83 5.71 -4.90
CA PRO A 477 24.38 4.36 -4.88
C PRO A 477 25.78 4.33 -4.31
N ASP A 478 26.06 3.36 -3.43
CA ASP A 478 27.36 3.28 -2.75
C ASP A 478 28.53 3.08 -3.74
N GLY A 479 28.29 2.42 -4.90
CA GLY A 479 29.28 2.26 -5.98
C GLY A 479 29.74 3.56 -6.67
N LEU A 480 29.06 4.69 -6.46
CA LEU A 480 29.51 6.01 -6.94
C LEU A 480 30.46 6.70 -5.97
N ILE A 481 30.58 6.19 -4.76
CA ILE A 481 31.49 6.71 -3.72
C ILE A 481 32.71 5.80 -3.69
N ARG A 482 33.88 6.36 -3.96
CA ARG A 482 35.13 5.59 -3.93
C ARG A 482 35.37 4.97 -2.57
N ASP A 483 35.93 3.77 -2.55
CA ASP A 483 36.28 3.05 -1.34
C ASP A 483 37.28 3.82 -0.47
N ARG A 484 37.31 3.53 0.81
CA ARG A 484 38.15 4.21 1.79
C ARG A 484 39.63 4.04 1.48
N GLU A 485 40.05 2.91 0.92
CA GLU A 485 41.43 2.63 0.51
C GLU A 485 41.83 3.45 -0.70
N GLU A 486 41.00 3.49 -1.76
CA GLU A 486 41.22 4.31 -2.94
C GLU A 486 41.30 5.81 -2.60
N ARG A 487 40.43 6.28 -1.70
CA ARG A 487 40.48 7.68 -1.24
C ARG A 487 41.79 8.01 -0.52
N ARG A 488 42.29 7.11 0.31
CA ARG A 488 43.59 7.28 0.99
C ARG A 488 44.75 7.30 0.01
N GLU A 489 44.76 6.44 -0.99
CA GLU A 489 45.76 6.42 -2.04
C GLU A 489 45.79 7.73 -2.84
N ILE A 490 44.62 8.24 -3.22
CA ILE A 490 44.49 9.51 -3.93
C ILE A 490 45.00 10.68 -3.06
N VAL A 491 44.62 10.73 -1.79
CA VAL A 491 45.08 11.78 -0.87
C VAL A 491 46.61 11.71 -0.68
N ALA A 492 47.17 10.50 -0.54
CA ALA A 492 48.62 10.32 -0.46
C ALA A 492 49.34 10.79 -1.74
N MET A 493 48.78 10.47 -2.91
CA MET A 493 49.31 10.89 -4.20
C MET A 493 49.23 12.43 -4.37
N MET A 494 48.12 13.05 -3.95
CA MET A 494 48.00 14.52 -3.95
C MET A 494 48.99 15.19 -3.02
N GLN A 495 49.21 14.65 -1.83
CA GLN A 495 50.20 15.17 -0.89
C GLN A 495 51.65 15.06 -1.44
N GLN A 496 51.99 13.95 -2.11
CA GLN A 496 53.27 13.81 -2.77
C GLN A 496 53.45 14.82 -3.91
N MET A 497 52.43 15.05 -4.73
CA MET A 497 52.48 16.06 -5.80
C MET A 497 52.64 17.48 -5.26
N GLN A 498 51.94 17.82 -4.18
CA GLN A 498 52.11 19.12 -3.51
C GLN A 498 53.53 19.31 -2.93
N GLN A 499 54.09 18.27 -2.34
CA GLN A 499 55.47 18.31 -1.83
C GLN A 499 56.49 18.47 -2.97
N MET A 500 56.30 17.79 -4.12
CA MET A 500 57.16 17.96 -5.29
C MET A 500 57.06 19.38 -5.87
N GLN A 501 55.85 19.93 -6.00
CA GLN A 501 55.67 21.31 -6.47
C GLN A 501 56.28 22.35 -5.53
N GLN A 502 56.19 22.15 -4.22
CA GLN A 502 56.91 23.02 -3.25
C GLN A 502 58.43 22.91 -3.34
N GLN A 503 58.99 21.72 -3.57
CA GLN A 503 60.41 21.53 -3.80
C GLN A 503 60.90 22.15 -5.12
N GLU A 504 60.12 22.07 -6.20
CA GLU A 504 60.43 22.75 -7.46
C GLU A 504 60.41 24.29 -7.34
N GLN A 505 59.47 24.84 -6.57
CA GLN A 505 59.41 26.29 -6.31
C GLN A 505 60.58 26.79 -5.42
N LEU A 506 61.08 25.95 -4.53
CA LEU A 506 62.27 26.24 -3.66
C LEU A 506 63.60 26.05 -4.41
N ALA A 507 63.63 25.28 -5.47
CA ALA A 507 64.85 24.97 -6.24
C ALA A 507 65.23 26.03 -7.30
N GLY A 508 64.60 27.18 -7.34
CA GLY A 508 64.92 28.35 -8.18
C GLY A 508 65.32 28.03 -9.65
N PRO A 509 65.15 28.93 -10.60
CA PRO A 509 65.55 28.64 -11.97
C PRO A 509 67.08 28.41 -12.06
N PRO A 510 67.53 27.43 -12.88
CA PRO A 510 68.94 27.17 -13.05
C PRO A 510 69.67 28.45 -13.50
N ILE A 511 70.64 28.87 -12.72
CA ILE A 511 71.53 29.98 -13.08
C ILE A 511 72.22 29.59 -14.36
N ALA A 512 71.84 30.25 -15.48
CA ALA A 512 72.57 30.13 -16.73
C ALA A 512 74.04 30.62 -16.49
N ALA A 513 74.92 29.69 -16.49
CA ALA A 513 76.34 30.03 -16.54
C ALA A 513 76.64 30.43 -17.99
N GLU A 514 77.15 31.68 -18.12
CA GLU A 514 77.78 32.16 -19.36
C GLU A 514 79.07 31.36 -19.69
#